data_ddc1cfffcbbf195025c663c97fdf8d0c
#
_entry.id   ddc1cfffcbbf195025c663c97fdf8d0c
#
_cell.length_a   1.000
_cell.length_b   1.000
_cell.length_c   1.000
_cell.angle_alpha   90.00
_cell.angle_beta   90.00
_cell.angle_gamma   90.00
#
_symmetry.space_group_name_H-M   'P 1'
#
loop_
_entity.id
_entity.type
_entity.pdbx_description
1 polymer ?
#
loop_
_entity_poly.entity_id
_entity_poly.type
_entity_poly.pdbx_seq_one_letter_code
_entity_poly.pdbx_strand_id
1 'polypeptide(L)'
;MKAIIWDMDDNITDTEKYWMENPLRLLEHFGVPDPRGKDAPWFQTSSARSINTYLHSPECRLNMTLDECVIWCRNYIYTHIYADGAPLKPHARDSLGAAKALGIPMCLLSATEQQSLHYTLDKLNMGHYFTFWQTTCNRELDKYHVELFQQAASRMGVALQDCLLVEDSLYSMKTGKQGGCTVWAIEDPKHAKDKEAIIALADRYFENHQQLAQALREATVA
;
A
#
# COMPACT_ATOMS: atom_id res chain seq x y z
N MET A 1 0.93 -12.89 -19.52
CA MET A 1 1.48 -12.48 -18.20
C MET A 1 2.74 -13.27 -17.91
N LYS A 2 3.86 -12.59 -17.65
CA LYS A 2 5.17 -13.22 -17.40
C LYS A 2 5.78 -12.85 -16.04
N ALA A 3 5.24 -11.84 -15.35
CA ALA A 3 5.63 -11.44 -14.00
C ALA A 3 4.48 -10.74 -13.30
N ILE A 4 4.55 -10.63 -11.96
CA ILE A 4 3.55 -9.93 -11.16
C ILE A 4 4.24 -8.90 -10.27
N ILE A 5 3.71 -7.68 -10.28
CA ILE A 5 4.07 -6.59 -9.38
C ILE A 5 2.95 -6.45 -8.36
N TRP A 6 3.25 -6.56 -7.08
CA TRP A 6 2.30 -6.43 -5.98
C TRP A 6 2.52 -5.13 -5.22
N ASP A 7 1.44 -4.50 -4.81
CA ASP A 7 1.46 -3.58 -3.70
C ASP A 7 1.33 -4.33 -2.36
N MET A 8 1.64 -3.67 -1.24
CA MET A 8 1.56 -4.26 0.09
C MET A 8 0.43 -3.69 0.94
N ASP A 9 0.49 -2.40 1.22
CA ASP A 9 -0.41 -1.78 2.20
C ASP A 9 -1.81 -1.64 1.60
N ASP A 10 -2.82 -2.06 2.37
CA ASP A 10 -4.22 -2.07 1.96
C ASP A 10 -4.53 -2.95 0.73
N ASN A 11 -3.48 -3.54 0.16
CA ASN A 11 -3.57 -4.62 -0.83
C ASN A 11 -3.42 -5.99 -0.14
N ILE A 12 -2.23 -6.36 0.29
CA ILE A 12 -1.93 -7.63 1.00
C ILE A 12 -2.20 -7.49 2.50
N THR A 13 -1.84 -6.36 3.09
CA THR A 13 -2.00 -6.05 4.52
C THR A 13 -3.22 -5.15 4.75
N ASP A 14 -3.81 -5.23 5.94
CA ASP A 14 -4.93 -4.40 6.41
C ASP A 14 -4.38 -3.32 7.34
N THR A 15 -3.71 -2.33 6.78
CA THR A 15 -2.92 -1.34 7.52
C THR A 15 -3.50 0.06 7.56
N GLU A 16 -4.41 0.40 6.67
CA GLU A 16 -4.95 1.75 6.53
C GLU A 16 -5.51 2.33 7.83
N LYS A 17 -6.32 1.58 8.54
CA LYS A 17 -6.95 2.06 9.78
C LYS A 17 -5.93 2.62 10.77
N TYR A 18 -4.74 2.06 10.79
CA TYR A 18 -3.66 2.51 11.67
C TYR A 18 -3.05 3.83 11.17
N TRP A 19 -2.86 3.95 9.85
CA TRP A 19 -2.37 5.19 9.25
C TRP A 19 -3.37 6.33 9.41
N MET A 20 -4.67 6.03 9.28
CA MET A 20 -5.73 7.00 9.45
C MET A 20 -5.89 7.43 10.92
N GLU A 21 -5.76 6.52 11.87
CA GLU A 21 -5.87 6.82 13.30
C GLU A 21 -4.62 7.49 13.89
N ASN A 22 -3.49 7.38 13.22
CA ASN A 22 -2.20 7.80 13.73
C ASN A 22 -2.13 9.29 14.16
N PRO A 23 -2.68 10.26 13.41
CA PRO A 23 -2.74 11.64 13.87
C PRO A 23 -3.55 11.83 15.16
N LEU A 24 -4.63 11.07 15.37
CA LEU A 24 -5.37 11.10 16.63
C LEU A 24 -4.53 10.55 17.79
N ARG A 25 -3.82 9.45 17.55
CA ARG A 25 -2.92 8.88 18.57
C ARG A 25 -1.82 9.84 18.97
N LEU A 26 -1.30 10.62 18.01
CA LEU A 26 -0.35 11.71 18.33
C LEU A 26 -0.98 12.73 19.28
N LEU A 27 -2.16 13.25 18.94
CA LEU A 27 -2.83 14.25 19.76
C LEU A 27 -3.19 13.73 21.15
N GLU A 28 -3.71 12.51 21.24
CA GLU A 28 -4.01 11.84 22.51
C GLU A 28 -2.75 11.70 23.37
N HIS A 29 -1.64 11.27 22.79
CA HIS A 29 -0.37 11.07 23.50
C HIS A 29 0.14 12.37 24.13
N PHE A 30 0.01 13.50 23.44
CA PHE A 30 0.44 14.79 23.94
C PHE A 30 -0.65 15.55 24.73
N GLY A 31 -1.77 14.90 25.06
CA GLY A 31 -2.83 15.45 25.89
C GLY A 31 -3.60 16.61 25.25
N VAL A 32 -3.63 16.67 23.94
CA VAL A 32 -4.36 17.68 23.17
C VAL A 32 -5.41 17.06 22.22
N PRO A 33 -6.27 16.15 22.71
CA PRO A 33 -7.21 15.47 21.85
C PRO A 33 -8.17 16.46 21.18
N ASP A 34 -8.44 16.23 19.90
CA ASP A 34 -9.50 16.95 19.22
C ASP A 34 -10.87 16.38 19.62
N PRO A 35 -11.79 17.17 20.15
CA PRO A 35 -13.08 16.69 20.58
C PRO A 35 -13.94 16.14 19.41
N ARG A 36 -13.63 16.50 18.18
CA ARG A 36 -14.29 16.00 16.97
C ARG A 36 -13.76 14.64 16.53
N GLY A 37 -12.60 14.21 17.01
CA GLY A 37 -12.00 12.94 16.65
C GLY A 37 -11.89 12.75 15.14
N LYS A 38 -12.44 11.66 14.63
CA LYS A 38 -12.41 11.30 13.20
C LYS A 38 -13.15 12.29 12.30
N ASP A 39 -14.06 13.08 12.84
CA ASP A 39 -14.85 14.05 12.07
C ASP A 39 -14.15 15.40 11.91
N ALA A 40 -12.94 15.53 12.43
CA ALA A 40 -12.13 16.74 12.26
C ALA A 40 -11.78 16.97 10.79
N PRO A 41 -11.86 18.22 10.27
CA PRO A 41 -11.69 18.50 8.84
C PRO A 41 -10.32 18.10 8.26
N TRP A 42 -9.29 18.06 9.07
CA TRP A 42 -7.93 17.63 8.66
C TRP A 42 -7.75 16.12 8.60
N PHE A 43 -8.73 15.33 9.07
CA PHE A 43 -8.59 13.88 9.29
C PHE A 43 -8.84 13.01 8.06
N GLN A 44 -9.05 13.61 6.89
CA GLN A 44 -9.50 12.90 5.68
C GLN A 44 -8.39 12.58 4.66
N THR A 45 -7.12 12.68 5.08
CA THR A 45 -5.98 12.51 4.17
C THR A 45 -4.85 11.70 4.84
N SER A 46 -3.72 11.53 4.14
CA SER A 46 -2.54 10.87 4.73
C SER A 46 -2.10 11.52 6.05
N SER A 47 -1.48 10.73 6.93
CA SER A 47 -1.05 11.19 8.26
C SER A 47 -0.26 12.50 8.22
N ALA A 48 0.74 12.60 7.34
CA ALA A 48 1.57 13.81 7.23
C ALA A 48 0.76 15.05 6.81
N ARG A 49 -0.16 14.91 5.84
CA ARG A 49 -1.01 16.02 5.38
C ARG A 49 -2.02 16.42 6.45
N SER A 50 -2.62 15.44 7.12
CA SER A 50 -3.55 15.68 8.23
C SER A 50 -2.88 16.45 9.36
N ILE A 51 -1.69 16.03 9.77
CA ILE A 51 -0.90 16.70 10.81
C ILE A 51 -0.52 18.12 10.37
N ASN A 52 -0.03 18.29 9.13
CA ASN A 52 0.32 19.62 8.64
C ASN A 52 -0.89 20.57 8.65
N THR A 53 -2.06 20.09 8.24
CA THR A 53 -3.31 20.88 8.28
C THR A 53 -3.69 21.26 9.71
N TYR A 54 -3.56 20.31 10.66
CA TYR A 54 -3.81 20.57 12.07
C TYR A 54 -2.85 21.61 12.65
N LEU A 55 -1.54 21.49 12.39
CA LEU A 55 -0.53 22.42 12.90
C LEU A 55 -0.75 23.87 12.45
N HIS A 56 -1.40 24.08 11.30
CA HIS A 56 -1.75 25.40 10.78
C HIS A 56 -3.18 25.84 11.13
N SER A 57 -3.91 25.03 11.92
CA SER A 57 -5.28 25.37 12.31
C SER A 57 -5.31 26.28 13.55
N PRO A 58 -6.35 27.12 13.75
CA PRO A 58 -6.54 27.91 14.96
C PRO A 58 -6.73 27.05 16.23
N GLU A 59 -7.13 25.81 16.07
CA GLU A 59 -7.35 24.82 17.12
C GLU A 59 -6.06 24.14 17.59
N CYS A 60 -4.96 24.35 16.88
CA CYS A 60 -3.69 23.70 17.22
C CYS A 60 -3.27 24.06 18.67
N ARG A 61 -2.99 23.01 19.45
CA ARG A 61 -2.46 23.11 20.82
C ARG A 61 -1.16 22.33 20.97
N LEU A 62 -0.68 21.74 19.86
CA LEU A 62 0.54 20.94 19.83
C LEU A 62 1.73 21.87 19.56
N ASN A 63 2.71 21.85 20.45
CA ASN A 63 3.95 22.63 20.29
C ASN A 63 5.06 21.72 19.72
N MET A 64 4.88 21.33 18.45
CA MET A 64 5.81 20.47 17.71
C MET A 64 5.89 20.94 16.26
N THR A 65 7.03 20.67 15.64
CA THR A 65 7.21 20.83 14.19
C THR A 65 6.54 19.68 13.43
N LEU A 66 6.30 19.88 12.15
CA LEU A 66 5.76 18.81 11.28
C LEU A 66 6.68 17.58 11.28
N ASP A 67 7.99 17.79 11.19
CA ASP A 67 8.99 16.71 11.17
C ASP A 67 8.96 15.88 12.45
N GLU A 68 8.88 16.53 13.63
CA GLU A 68 8.75 15.83 14.92
C GLU A 68 7.47 15.00 14.99
N CYS A 69 6.35 15.55 14.54
CA CYS A 69 5.08 14.83 14.46
C CYS A 69 5.15 13.62 13.52
N VAL A 70 5.72 13.81 12.33
CA VAL A 70 5.87 12.72 11.34
C VAL A 70 6.78 11.62 11.87
N ILE A 71 7.90 11.98 12.52
CA ILE A 71 8.81 11.02 13.15
C ILE A 71 8.09 10.24 14.25
N TRP A 72 7.32 10.94 15.12
CA TRP A 72 6.55 10.27 16.16
C TRP A 72 5.53 9.28 15.59
N CYS A 73 4.74 9.73 14.63
CA CYS A 73 3.73 8.90 13.98
C CYS A 73 4.33 7.66 13.32
N ARG A 74 5.46 7.83 12.63
CA ARG A 74 6.19 6.71 12.01
C ARG A 74 6.67 5.71 13.06
N ASN A 75 7.27 6.18 14.14
CA ASN A 75 7.76 5.33 15.23
C ASN A 75 6.61 4.60 15.92
N TYR A 76 5.47 5.26 16.12
CA TYR A 76 4.28 4.65 16.70
C TYR A 76 3.77 3.49 15.84
N ILE A 77 3.57 3.72 14.54
CA ILE A 77 3.12 2.69 13.59
C ILE A 77 4.13 1.54 13.55
N TYR A 78 5.42 1.87 13.44
CA TYR A 78 6.46 0.85 13.45
C TYR A 78 6.38 -0.04 14.70
N THR A 79 6.35 0.58 15.88
CA THR A 79 6.41 -0.15 17.16
C THR A 79 5.13 -0.97 17.42
N HIS A 80 3.95 -0.46 17.04
CA HIS A 80 2.68 -1.06 17.43
C HIS A 80 2.04 -1.92 16.35
N ILE A 81 2.45 -1.76 15.11
CA ILE A 81 1.82 -2.44 13.97
C ILE A 81 2.81 -3.36 13.25
N TYR A 82 3.94 -2.81 12.80
CA TYR A 82 4.87 -3.57 11.97
C TYR A 82 5.86 -4.42 12.75
N ALA A 83 6.17 -4.09 14.01
CA ALA A 83 7.12 -4.86 14.83
C ALA A 83 6.69 -6.32 15.03
N ASP A 84 5.38 -6.58 15.09
CA ASP A 84 4.82 -7.93 15.19
C ASP A 84 4.35 -8.51 13.85
N GLY A 85 4.57 -7.79 12.76
CA GLY A 85 4.05 -8.04 11.42
C GLY A 85 2.67 -7.40 11.23
N ALA A 86 2.51 -6.65 10.14
CA ALA A 86 1.24 -6.02 9.81
C ALA A 86 0.12 -7.07 9.63
N PRO A 87 -1.12 -6.79 10.06
CA PRO A 87 -2.22 -7.72 9.84
C PRO A 87 -2.46 -7.93 8.33
N LEU A 88 -2.76 -9.16 7.95
CA LEU A 88 -3.06 -9.51 6.57
C LEU A 88 -4.55 -9.32 6.29
N LYS A 89 -4.89 -8.90 5.07
CA LYS A 89 -6.27 -9.04 4.58
C LYS A 89 -6.68 -10.52 4.55
N PRO A 90 -7.97 -10.83 4.77
CA PRO A 90 -8.46 -12.20 4.68
C PRO A 90 -8.09 -12.83 3.34
N HIS A 91 -7.59 -14.05 3.35
CA HIS A 91 -7.18 -14.81 2.15
C HIS A 91 -6.00 -14.21 1.33
N ALA A 92 -5.28 -13.22 1.84
CA ALA A 92 -4.10 -12.67 1.14
C ALA A 92 -3.04 -13.75 0.84
N ARG A 93 -2.83 -14.69 1.77
CA ARG A 93 -1.91 -15.82 1.54
C ARG A 93 -2.38 -16.76 0.44
N ASP A 94 -3.70 -16.91 0.26
CA ASP A 94 -4.26 -17.80 -0.77
C ASP A 94 -3.98 -17.21 -2.16
N SER A 95 -4.11 -15.90 -2.34
CA SER A 95 -3.79 -15.22 -3.59
C SER A 95 -2.28 -15.22 -3.89
N LEU A 96 -1.44 -14.97 -2.89
CA LEU A 96 0.02 -15.07 -3.04
C LEU A 96 0.47 -16.49 -3.39
N GLY A 97 -0.12 -17.50 -2.73
CA GLY A 97 0.14 -18.92 -3.02
C GLY A 97 -0.29 -19.30 -4.43
N ALA A 98 -1.47 -18.86 -4.87
CA ALA A 98 -1.95 -19.08 -6.22
C ALA A 98 -1.04 -18.41 -7.26
N ALA A 99 -0.61 -17.17 -7.02
CA ALA A 99 0.35 -16.48 -7.88
C ALA A 99 1.71 -17.18 -7.93
N LYS A 100 2.22 -17.63 -6.79
CA LYS A 100 3.49 -18.38 -6.71
C LYS A 100 3.44 -19.69 -7.50
N ALA A 101 2.30 -20.35 -7.51
CA ALA A 101 2.09 -21.60 -8.25
C ALA A 101 2.18 -21.43 -9.78
N LEU A 102 2.04 -20.19 -10.30
CA LEU A 102 2.25 -19.91 -11.72
C LEU A 102 3.73 -20.04 -12.15
N GLY A 103 4.67 -20.07 -11.21
CA GLY A 103 6.10 -20.25 -11.50
C GLY A 103 6.77 -19.04 -12.16
N ILE A 104 6.11 -17.88 -12.18
CA ILE A 104 6.65 -16.64 -12.74
C ILE A 104 7.22 -15.74 -11.63
N PRO A 105 8.18 -14.84 -11.93
CA PRO A 105 8.75 -13.94 -10.95
C PRO A 105 7.69 -12.96 -10.41
N MET A 106 7.78 -12.68 -9.13
CA MET A 106 6.95 -11.68 -8.46
C MET A 106 7.82 -10.70 -7.69
N CYS A 107 7.45 -9.44 -7.68
CA CYS A 107 8.06 -8.45 -6.82
C CYS A 107 7.00 -7.68 -6.02
N LEU A 108 7.46 -7.02 -4.96
CA LEU A 108 6.65 -6.17 -4.11
C LEU A 108 7.17 -4.73 -4.20
N LEU A 109 6.29 -3.78 -4.52
CA LEU A 109 6.56 -2.34 -4.50
C LEU A 109 5.63 -1.69 -3.47
N SER A 110 6.19 -1.12 -2.40
CA SER A 110 5.42 -0.48 -1.33
C SER A 110 5.90 0.95 -1.07
N ALA A 111 4.98 1.84 -0.69
CA ALA A 111 5.31 3.16 -0.18
C ALA A 111 5.73 3.13 1.30
N THR A 112 5.61 2.00 1.96
CA THR A 112 6.03 1.79 3.35
C THR A 112 7.55 1.90 3.49
N GLU A 113 8.00 2.43 4.62
CA GLU A 113 9.42 2.55 4.95
C GLU A 113 10.12 1.18 4.91
N GLN A 114 11.37 1.18 4.46
CA GLN A 114 12.14 -0.05 4.23
C GLN A 114 12.22 -0.98 5.45
N GLN A 115 12.36 -0.42 6.64
CA GLN A 115 12.44 -1.21 7.87
C GLN A 115 11.12 -1.89 8.18
N SER A 116 10.00 -1.16 8.11
CA SER A 116 8.65 -1.70 8.32
C SER A 116 8.30 -2.78 7.29
N LEU A 117 8.65 -2.55 6.03
CA LEU A 117 8.48 -3.53 4.96
C LEU A 117 9.27 -4.82 5.25
N HIS A 118 10.54 -4.68 5.61
CA HIS A 118 11.39 -5.83 5.92
C HIS A 118 10.85 -6.63 7.11
N TYR A 119 10.50 -5.95 8.21
CA TYR A 119 9.91 -6.60 9.39
C TYR A 119 8.61 -7.34 9.09
N THR A 120 7.72 -6.72 8.31
CA THR A 120 6.47 -7.37 7.91
C THR A 120 6.73 -8.65 7.13
N LEU A 121 7.59 -8.60 6.13
CA LEU A 121 7.93 -9.76 5.31
C LEU A 121 8.59 -10.87 6.13
N ASP A 122 9.46 -10.53 7.06
CA ASP A 122 10.16 -11.48 7.94
C ASP A 122 9.20 -12.10 8.95
N LYS A 123 8.50 -11.27 9.75
CA LYS A 123 7.55 -11.74 10.77
C LYS A 123 6.42 -12.59 10.21
N LEU A 124 5.91 -12.24 9.03
CA LEU A 124 4.86 -12.98 8.36
C LEU A 124 5.41 -14.14 7.49
N ASN A 125 6.73 -14.32 7.44
CA ASN A 125 7.38 -15.31 6.57
C ASN A 125 6.89 -15.20 5.12
N MET A 126 6.91 -13.98 4.56
CA MET A 126 6.36 -13.71 3.22
C MET A 126 7.43 -13.42 2.17
N GLY A 127 8.67 -13.19 2.55
CA GLY A 127 9.77 -12.89 1.62
C GLY A 127 9.96 -13.97 0.55
N HIS A 128 9.64 -15.25 0.87
CA HIS A 128 9.77 -16.36 -0.07
C HIS A 128 8.82 -16.32 -1.28
N TYR A 129 7.77 -15.49 -1.23
CA TYR A 129 6.88 -15.29 -2.39
C TYR A 129 7.55 -14.46 -3.48
N PHE A 130 8.44 -13.54 -3.12
CA PHE A 130 8.95 -12.50 -4.01
C PHE A 130 10.39 -12.73 -4.43
N THR A 131 10.71 -12.45 -5.68
CA THR A 131 12.08 -12.40 -6.19
C THR A 131 12.86 -11.25 -5.53
N PHE A 132 12.19 -10.12 -5.29
CA PHE A 132 12.67 -8.99 -4.52
C PHE A 132 11.50 -8.13 -4.04
N TRP A 133 11.79 -7.24 -3.10
CA TRP A 133 10.89 -6.18 -2.66
C TRP A 133 11.64 -4.84 -2.62
N GLN A 134 10.89 -3.76 -2.78
CA GLN A 134 11.44 -2.42 -2.84
C GLN A 134 10.47 -1.41 -2.22
N THR A 135 10.99 -0.52 -1.37
CA THR A 135 10.26 0.65 -0.91
C THR A 135 10.42 1.81 -1.89
N THR A 136 9.37 2.62 -2.02
CA THR A 136 9.41 3.92 -2.69
C THR A 136 9.46 5.08 -1.69
N CYS A 137 9.42 4.80 -0.39
CA CYS A 137 9.53 5.79 0.66
C CYS A 137 10.87 6.54 0.57
N ASN A 138 10.84 7.88 0.51
CA ASN A 138 12.00 8.75 0.39
C ASN A 138 12.90 8.43 -0.83
N ARG A 139 12.31 8.00 -1.93
CA ARG A 139 12.99 7.77 -3.21
C ARG A 139 12.56 8.82 -4.22
N GLU A 140 13.43 9.09 -5.20
CA GLU A 140 13.11 9.98 -6.32
C GLU A 140 11.98 9.43 -7.19
N LEU A 141 11.95 8.11 -7.36
CA LEU A 141 10.90 7.42 -8.09
C LEU A 141 9.92 6.79 -7.11
N ASP A 142 8.68 7.18 -7.24
CA ASP A 142 7.53 6.63 -6.53
C ASP A 142 6.50 6.04 -7.51
N LYS A 143 5.36 5.61 -7.01
CA LYS A 143 4.30 5.00 -7.81
C LYS A 143 3.56 5.97 -8.76
N TYR A 144 3.95 7.26 -8.81
CA TYR A 144 3.52 8.20 -9.85
C TYR A 144 4.41 8.18 -11.10
N HIS A 145 5.55 7.45 -11.06
CA HIS A 145 6.53 7.39 -12.12
C HIS A 145 6.51 6.02 -12.82
N VAL A 146 6.27 5.99 -14.13
CA VAL A 146 6.27 4.74 -14.93
C VAL A 146 7.63 4.04 -14.85
N GLU A 147 8.70 4.80 -14.74
CA GLU A 147 10.07 4.32 -14.66
C GLU A 147 10.29 3.38 -13.47
N LEU A 148 9.58 3.57 -12.34
CA LEU A 148 9.62 2.65 -11.21
C LEU A 148 9.18 1.24 -11.62
N PHE A 149 8.04 1.14 -12.31
CA PHE A 149 7.48 -0.12 -12.77
C PHE A 149 8.33 -0.75 -13.87
N GLN A 150 8.92 0.07 -14.77
CA GLN A 150 9.86 -0.39 -15.80
C GLN A 150 11.12 -1.00 -15.17
N GLN A 151 11.68 -0.36 -14.14
CA GLN A 151 12.83 -0.90 -13.40
C GLN A 151 12.47 -2.22 -12.71
N ALA A 152 11.30 -2.32 -12.10
CA ALA A 152 10.84 -3.56 -11.45
C ALA A 152 10.68 -4.70 -12.46
N ALA A 153 10.05 -4.45 -13.61
CA ALA A 153 9.91 -5.41 -14.69
C ALA A 153 11.27 -5.87 -15.23
N SER A 154 12.19 -4.93 -15.50
CA SER A 154 13.54 -5.21 -15.95
C SER A 154 14.32 -6.10 -14.98
N ARG A 155 14.20 -5.86 -13.67
CA ARG A 155 14.81 -6.72 -12.63
C ARG A 155 14.25 -8.12 -12.59
N MET A 156 13.01 -8.32 -13.05
CA MET A 156 12.38 -9.63 -13.23
C MET A 156 12.67 -10.25 -14.62
N GLY A 157 13.41 -9.56 -15.48
CA GLY A 157 13.80 -10.05 -16.81
C GLY A 157 12.69 -10.00 -17.85
N VAL A 158 11.66 -9.15 -17.67
CA VAL A 158 10.51 -9.04 -18.56
C VAL A 158 10.25 -7.59 -18.98
N ALA A 159 9.47 -7.40 -20.04
CA ALA A 159 8.96 -6.09 -20.41
C ALA A 159 7.77 -5.71 -19.49
N LEU A 160 7.57 -4.42 -19.22
CA LEU A 160 6.50 -3.94 -18.36
C LEU A 160 5.10 -4.35 -18.87
N GLN A 161 4.93 -4.40 -20.19
CA GLN A 161 3.68 -4.82 -20.85
C GLN A 161 3.33 -6.31 -20.61
N ASP A 162 4.32 -7.10 -20.22
CA ASP A 162 4.13 -8.52 -19.86
C ASP A 162 3.79 -8.70 -18.36
N CYS A 163 3.79 -7.62 -17.59
CA CYS A 163 3.51 -7.64 -16.15
C CYS A 163 2.02 -7.51 -15.83
N LEU A 164 1.60 -8.23 -14.80
CA LEU A 164 0.39 -7.94 -14.04
C LEU A 164 0.75 -7.04 -12.85
N LEU A 165 0.05 -5.93 -12.69
CA LEU A 165 0.07 -5.12 -11.48
C LEU A 165 -1.17 -5.46 -10.64
N VAL A 166 -0.99 -5.83 -9.37
CA VAL A 166 -2.07 -6.02 -8.39
C VAL A 166 -2.02 -4.86 -7.39
N GLU A 167 -3.08 -4.06 -7.34
CA GLU A 167 -3.11 -2.76 -6.67
C GLU A 167 -4.52 -2.42 -6.15
N ASP A 168 -4.61 -1.54 -5.15
CA ASP A 168 -5.84 -0.98 -4.62
C ASP A 168 -6.02 0.51 -4.95
N SER A 169 -4.92 1.24 -5.20
CA SER A 169 -4.92 2.69 -5.35
C SER A 169 -4.99 3.17 -6.80
N LEU A 170 -5.94 4.07 -7.08
CA LEU A 170 -6.21 4.59 -8.43
C LEU A 170 -4.98 5.25 -9.09
N TYR A 171 -4.16 5.99 -8.33
CA TYR A 171 -3.01 6.70 -8.89
C TYR A 171 -1.94 5.72 -9.40
N SER A 172 -1.63 4.70 -8.62
CA SER A 172 -0.65 3.67 -8.99
C SER A 172 -1.12 2.83 -10.19
N MET A 173 -2.43 2.49 -10.20
CA MET A 173 -3.04 1.81 -11.34
C MET A 173 -2.96 2.63 -12.63
N LYS A 174 -3.22 3.96 -12.58
CA LYS A 174 -3.07 4.86 -13.73
C LYS A 174 -1.64 4.82 -14.27
N THR A 175 -0.65 4.87 -13.39
CA THR A 175 0.76 4.79 -13.78
C THR A 175 1.10 3.43 -14.40
N GLY A 176 0.62 2.33 -13.81
CA GLY A 176 0.79 0.99 -14.39
C GLY A 176 0.17 0.86 -15.79
N LYS A 177 -1.05 1.37 -15.97
CA LYS A 177 -1.73 1.39 -17.29
C LYS A 177 -0.99 2.25 -18.29
N GLN A 178 -0.48 3.41 -17.89
CA GLN A 178 0.36 4.25 -18.76
C GLN A 178 1.61 3.52 -19.22
N GLY A 179 2.19 2.66 -18.38
CA GLY A 179 3.31 1.79 -18.74
C GLY A 179 2.94 0.54 -19.53
N GLY A 180 1.64 0.28 -19.75
CA GLY A 180 1.12 -0.86 -20.51
C GLY A 180 0.90 -2.13 -19.70
N CYS A 181 0.96 -2.08 -18.36
CA CYS A 181 0.63 -3.22 -17.50
C CYS A 181 -0.82 -3.69 -17.68
N THR A 182 -1.04 -5.00 -17.54
CA THR A 182 -2.35 -5.51 -17.11
C THR A 182 -2.54 -5.12 -15.64
N VAL A 183 -3.69 -4.55 -15.28
CA VAL A 183 -3.99 -4.09 -13.93
C VAL A 183 -5.18 -4.86 -13.36
N TRP A 184 -4.96 -5.56 -12.26
CA TRP A 184 -5.99 -6.19 -11.46
C TRP A 184 -6.15 -5.43 -10.16
N ALA A 185 -7.36 -4.90 -9.92
CA ALA A 185 -7.68 -4.14 -8.74
C ALA A 185 -8.24 -5.04 -7.64
N ILE A 186 -7.82 -4.81 -6.39
CA ILE A 186 -8.45 -5.37 -5.21
C ILE A 186 -9.15 -4.26 -4.43
N GLU A 187 -10.36 -4.57 -3.94
CA GLU A 187 -11.15 -3.60 -3.18
C GLU A 187 -10.49 -3.23 -1.86
N ASP A 188 -10.44 -1.93 -1.60
CA ASP A 188 -10.16 -1.39 -0.28
C ASP A 188 -11.19 -0.30 0.08
N PRO A 189 -11.78 -0.30 1.31
CA PRO A 189 -12.77 0.67 1.75
C PRO A 189 -12.30 2.14 1.67
N LYS A 190 -11.00 2.39 1.78
CA LYS A 190 -10.37 3.71 1.65
C LYS A 190 -10.66 4.35 0.30
N HIS A 191 -10.67 3.53 -0.74
CA HIS A 191 -10.87 3.97 -2.10
C HIS A 191 -12.33 3.96 -2.54
N ALA A 192 -13.28 3.89 -1.58
CA ALA A 192 -14.72 3.90 -1.89
C ALA A 192 -15.15 5.08 -2.77
N LYS A 193 -14.52 6.25 -2.61
CA LYS A 193 -14.78 7.45 -3.44
C LYS A 193 -14.28 7.29 -4.88
N ASP A 194 -13.26 6.48 -5.09
CA ASP A 194 -12.65 6.23 -6.39
C ASP A 194 -13.10 4.90 -7.03
N LYS A 195 -13.98 4.14 -6.36
CA LYS A 195 -14.38 2.78 -6.75
C LYS A 195 -14.83 2.68 -8.21
N GLU A 196 -15.67 3.60 -8.68
CA GLU A 196 -16.14 3.59 -10.06
C GLU A 196 -14.99 3.80 -11.05
N ALA A 197 -14.08 4.74 -10.74
CA ALA A 197 -12.91 5.01 -11.56
C ALA A 197 -11.91 3.85 -11.56
N ILE A 198 -11.74 3.17 -10.42
CA ILE A 198 -10.92 1.97 -10.28
C ILE A 198 -11.48 0.84 -11.14
N ILE A 199 -12.78 0.56 -11.03
CA ILE A 199 -13.45 -0.48 -11.84
C ILE A 199 -13.34 -0.18 -13.33
N ALA A 200 -13.51 1.08 -13.74
CA ALA A 200 -13.42 1.49 -15.15
C ALA A 200 -11.99 1.38 -15.72
N LEU A 201 -10.97 1.53 -14.88
CA LEU A 201 -9.56 1.52 -15.28
C LEU A 201 -8.96 0.10 -15.28
N ALA A 202 -9.32 -0.72 -14.30
CA ALA A 202 -8.76 -2.04 -14.11
C ALA A 202 -9.22 -3.02 -15.21
N ASP A 203 -8.34 -3.95 -15.59
CA ASP A 203 -8.70 -5.05 -16.50
C ASP A 203 -9.58 -6.08 -15.77
N ARG A 204 -9.40 -6.21 -14.45
CA ARG A 204 -10.26 -6.99 -13.56
C ARG A 204 -10.32 -6.32 -12.18
N TYR A 205 -11.47 -6.44 -11.53
CA TYR A 205 -11.72 -5.96 -10.17
C TYR A 205 -12.18 -7.09 -9.27
N PHE A 206 -11.64 -7.16 -8.07
CA PHE A 206 -11.93 -8.20 -7.08
C PHE A 206 -12.33 -7.57 -5.74
N GLU A 207 -13.41 -8.03 -5.16
CA GLU A 207 -13.89 -7.57 -3.86
C GLU A 207 -13.04 -8.11 -2.70
N ASN A 208 -12.29 -9.21 -2.94
CA ASN A 208 -11.49 -9.86 -1.92
C ASN A 208 -10.42 -10.78 -2.53
N HIS A 209 -9.46 -11.20 -1.70
CA HIS A 209 -8.38 -12.11 -2.10
C HIS A 209 -8.85 -13.53 -2.47
N GLN A 210 -10.03 -13.97 -2.02
CA GLN A 210 -10.55 -15.28 -2.42
C GLN A 210 -10.89 -15.29 -3.92
N GLN A 211 -11.56 -14.24 -4.40
CA GLN A 211 -11.85 -14.06 -5.82
C GLN A 211 -10.57 -13.89 -6.65
N LEU A 212 -9.62 -13.09 -6.14
CA LEU A 212 -8.31 -12.89 -6.77
C LEU A 212 -7.53 -14.22 -6.86
N ALA A 213 -7.50 -15.01 -5.80
CA ALA A 213 -6.83 -16.31 -5.79
C ALA A 213 -7.41 -17.28 -6.82
N GLN A 214 -8.76 -17.30 -6.95
CA GLN A 214 -9.41 -18.10 -7.97
C GLN A 214 -9.00 -17.67 -9.38
N ALA A 215 -9.03 -16.36 -9.64
CA ALA A 215 -8.64 -15.81 -10.94
C ALA A 215 -7.17 -16.11 -11.30
N LEU A 216 -6.28 -16.10 -10.31
CA LEU A 216 -4.87 -16.45 -10.50
C LEU A 216 -4.68 -17.93 -10.83
N ARG A 217 -5.47 -18.85 -10.23
CA ARG A 217 -5.43 -20.28 -10.59
C ARG A 217 -5.90 -20.57 -12.01
N GLU A 218 -6.79 -19.72 -12.52
CA GLU A 218 -7.33 -19.83 -13.88
C GLU A 218 -6.47 -19.09 -14.92
N ALA A 219 -5.51 -18.30 -14.47
CA ALA A 219 -4.68 -17.49 -15.36
C ALA A 219 -3.72 -18.32 -16.17
N THR A 220 -3.57 -17.98 -17.46
CA THR A 220 -2.61 -18.58 -18.35
C THR A 220 -1.30 -17.82 -18.32
N VAL A 221 -0.19 -18.53 -18.12
CA VAL A 221 1.17 -18.03 -18.27
C VAL A 221 1.57 -18.16 -19.73
N ALA A 222 1.96 -17.05 -20.35
CA ALA A 222 2.38 -17.01 -21.77
C ALA A 222 3.90 -17.14 -21.89
#